data_9f73980ec87d6fb41591e0be5006eb46
#
_entry.id   9f73980ec87d6fb41591e0be5006eb46
#
_cell.length_a   1.000
_cell.length_b   1.000
_cell.length_c   1.000
_cell.angle_alpha   90.00
_cell.angle_beta   90.00
_cell.angle_gamma   90.00
#
_symmetry.space_group_name_H-M   'P 1'
#
loop_
_entity.id
_entity.type
_entity.pdbx_description
1 polymer ?
#
loop_
_entity_poly.entity_id
_entity_poly.type
_entity_poly.pdbx_seq_one_letter_code
_entity_poly.pdbx_strand_id
1 'polypeptide(L)'
;MKEIVVISGKGGTGKTSVTASFAYLGGQDVIVADCDVDAADMHLLMQPDFRQSEDFYSGQLAVIDSERCTNCGACAEVCRFDAIPEVDGNYTIDALNCEGCGYCPRVCPEEAIKMEDRNVGKWYVSTIKTGSTMVHARLGIGAENSGKLVAKVKNEAKALAEKNEKKYIIVDGSPGVGCPVVSSLSGAHFVILVTEPTVSGLHDLKRVHELVKKFSIPAGCIINKADLNPQIAEQIVTYLNHEKIVHLSNLPYDETFTEAMVNGQTIIEFNKNHLSDILTESWERIKQITNA
;
A
#
# COMPACT_ATOMS: atom_id res chain seq x y z
N MET A 1 -2.52 -19.84 9.34
CA MET A 1 -2.80 -18.64 8.52
C MET A 1 -1.57 -18.27 7.71
N LYS A 2 -1.72 -17.97 6.43
CA LYS A 2 -0.62 -17.57 5.53
C LYS A 2 -0.85 -16.15 5.05
N GLU A 3 0.18 -15.34 5.04
CA GLU A 3 0.14 -13.97 4.54
C GLU A 3 0.80 -13.90 3.17
N ILE A 4 0.04 -13.45 2.17
CA ILE A 4 0.44 -13.35 0.77
C ILE A 4 0.44 -11.87 0.40
N VAL A 5 1.59 -11.35 0.00
CA VAL A 5 1.75 -9.93 -0.33
C VAL A 5 1.91 -9.77 -1.84
N VAL A 6 1.06 -8.95 -2.45
CA VAL A 6 1.16 -8.60 -3.87
C VAL A 6 1.81 -7.22 -3.98
N ILE A 7 2.92 -7.13 -4.68
CA ILE A 7 3.67 -5.89 -4.90
C ILE A 7 4.12 -5.75 -6.35
N SER A 8 4.54 -4.56 -6.70
CA SER A 8 5.09 -4.25 -8.03
C SER A 8 6.24 -3.25 -7.92
N GLY A 9 7.13 -3.27 -8.89
CA GLY A 9 8.23 -2.32 -8.94
C GLY A 9 7.81 -0.89 -9.28
N LYS A 10 6.65 -0.70 -9.94
CA LYS A 10 6.06 0.60 -10.29
C LYS A 10 4.54 0.57 -10.24
N GLY A 11 3.90 1.75 -10.23
CA GLY A 11 2.45 1.89 -10.35
C GLY A 11 1.93 1.49 -11.73
N GLY A 12 0.64 1.17 -11.84
CA GLY A 12 -0.04 0.90 -13.12
C GLY A 12 0.21 -0.49 -13.72
N THR A 13 0.89 -1.40 -13.02
CA THR A 13 1.15 -2.78 -13.50
C THR A 13 -0.04 -3.71 -13.41
N GLY A 14 -1.16 -3.28 -12.81
CA GLY A 14 -2.34 -4.13 -12.57
C GLY A 14 -2.32 -4.88 -11.23
N LYS A 15 -1.42 -4.52 -10.31
CA LYS A 15 -1.27 -5.11 -8.97
C LYS A 15 -2.63 -5.22 -8.25
N THR A 16 -3.33 -4.11 -8.08
CA THR A 16 -4.61 -4.04 -7.34
C THR A 16 -5.71 -4.90 -8.00
N SER A 17 -5.79 -4.94 -9.34
CA SER A 17 -6.75 -5.80 -10.05
C SER A 17 -6.47 -7.29 -9.83
N VAL A 18 -5.19 -7.70 -9.82
CA VAL A 18 -4.76 -9.06 -9.50
C VAL A 18 -5.07 -9.39 -8.05
N THR A 19 -4.73 -8.48 -7.12
CA THR A 19 -4.98 -8.64 -5.69
C THR A 19 -6.47 -8.80 -5.38
N ALA A 20 -7.31 -7.93 -5.97
CA ALA A 20 -8.76 -7.99 -5.82
C ALA A 20 -9.34 -9.30 -6.37
N SER A 21 -8.80 -9.81 -7.49
CA SER A 21 -9.21 -11.10 -8.06
C SER A 21 -8.90 -12.26 -7.11
N PHE A 22 -7.72 -12.28 -6.51
CA PHE A 22 -7.37 -13.30 -5.50
C PHE A 22 -8.20 -13.16 -4.22
N ALA A 23 -8.46 -11.94 -3.78
CA ALA A 23 -9.36 -11.69 -2.65
C ALA A 23 -10.78 -12.20 -2.91
N TYR A 24 -11.29 -12.02 -4.12
CA TYR A 24 -12.59 -12.54 -4.53
C TYR A 24 -12.60 -14.07 -4.57
N LEU A 25 -11.59 -14.70 -5.18
CA LEU A 25 -11.44 -16.17 -5.24
C LEU A 25 -11.27 -16.80 -3.86
N GLY A 26 -10.60 -16.11 -2.95
CA GLY A 26 -10.43 -16.56 -1.57
C GLY A 26 -11.69 -16.45 -0.72
N GLY A 27 -12.63 -15.61 -1.10
CA GLY A 27 -13.94 -15.46 -0.45
C GLY A 27 -13.85 -15.22 1.05
N GLN A 28 -14.59 -16.00 1.83
CA GLN A 28 -14.65 -15.85 3.29
C GLN A 28 -13.41 -16.39 4.03
N ASP A 29 -12.55 -17.15 3.38
CA ASP A 29 -11.31 -17.68 3.97
C ASP A 29 -10.20 -16.62 4.09
N VAL A 30 -10.41 -15.42 3.54
CA VAL A 30 -9.42 -14.37 3.39
C VAL A 30 -9.76 -13.13 4.20
N ILE A 31 -8.75 -12.46 4.77
CA ILE A 31 -8.80 -11.03 5.09
C ILE A 31 -7.98 -10.26 4.07
N VAL A 32 -8.49 -9.13 3.63
CA VAL A 32 -7.80 -8.22 2.71
C VAL A 32 -7.14 -7.10 3.50
N ALA A 33 -5.87 -6.79 3.21
CA ALA A 33 -5.17 -5.64 3.74
C ALA A 33 -4.75 -4.73 2.58
N ASP A 34 -5.39 -3.56 2.43
CA ASP A 34 -4.97 -2.56 1.45
C ASP A 34 -3.89 -1.68 2.08
N CYS A 35 -2.65 -1.92 1.66
CA CYS A 35 -1.45 -1.25 2.11
C CYS A 35 -0.92 -0.22 1.09
N ASP A 36 -1.62 0.01 -0.02
CA ASP A 36 -1.33 1.10 -0.95
C ASP A 36 -2.00 2.41 -0.47
N VAL A 37 -1.61 2.85 0.72
CA VAL A 37 -2.26 3.94 1.47
C VAL A 37 -2.16 5.31 0.78
N ASP A 38 -1.24 5.47 -0.17
CA ASP A 38 -1.05 6.68 -0.97
C ASP A 38 -2.00 6.72 -2.18
N ALA A 39 -2.35 5.53 -2.74
CA ALA A 39 -3.23 5.36 -3.88
C ALA A 39 -4.20 4.17 -3.64
N ALA A 40 -5.02 4.30 -2.60
CA ALA A 40 -5.90 3.25 -2.12
C ALA A 40 -7.09 3.01 -3.07
N ASP A 41 -6.89 2.22 -4.13
CA ASP A 41 -7.90 1.94 -5.17
C ASP A 41 -8.65 0.61 -4.97
N MET A 42 -8.24 -0.23 -4.01
CA MET A 42 -8.89 -1.50 -3.71
C MET A 42 -10.38 -1.34 -3.37
N HIS A 43 -10.74 -0.21 -2.75
CA HIS A 43 -12.13 0.11 -2.38
C HIS A 43 -13.07 0.18 -3.60
N LEU A 44 -12.57 0.55 -4.79
CA LEU A 44 -13.36 0.60 -6.02
C LEU A 44 -13.81 -0.80 -6.45
N LEU A 45 -12.97 -1.81 -6.24
CA LEU A 45 -13.23 -3.19 -6.64
C LEU A 45 -13.92 -4.02 -5.54
N MET A 46 -13.64 -3.77 -4.27
CA MET A 46 -14.11 -4.59 -3.16
C MET A 46 -15.32 -4.00 -2.42
N GLN A 47 -15.69 -2.74 -2.71
CA GLN A 47 -16.89 -2.06 -2.20
C GLN A 47 -17.06 -2.18 -0.67
N PRO A 48 -16.11 -1.64 0.13
CA PRO A 48 -16.17 -1.70 1.58
C PRO A 48 -17.31 -0.84 2.14
N ASP A 49 -17.88 -1.24 3.27
CA ASP A 49 -18.99 -0.55 3.93
C ASP A 49 -18.57 0.63 4.83
N PHE A 50 -17.28 0.84 5.06
CA PHE A 50 -16.67 1.91 5.87
C PHE A 50 -17.26 2.07 7.29
N ARG A 51 -17.79 0.99 7.90
CA ARG A 51 -18.53 1.08 9.17
C ARG A 51 -17.66 1.46 10.35
N GLN A 52 -16.39 1.05 10.36
CA GLN A 52 -15.46 1.36 11.44
C GLN A 52 -14.30 2.18 10.89
N SER A 53 -14.08 3.34 11.48
CA SER A 53 -12.95 4.20 11.11
C SER A 53 -12.34 4.84 12.33
N GLU A 54 -11.02 4.99 12.32
CA GLU A 54 -10.26 5.69 13.35
C GLU A 54 -9.24 6.62 12.71
N ASP A 55 -9.00 7.74 13.36
CA ASP A 55 -7.93 8.65 12.98
C ASP A 55 -6.56 8.03 13.31
N PHE A 56 -5.59 8.28 12.44
CA PHE A 56 -4.24 7.79 12.63
C PHE A 56 -3.29 8.96 12.90
N TYR A 57 -2.67 8.93 14.07
CA TYR A 57 -1.72 9.94 14.51
C TYR A 57 -0.29 9.42 14.40
N SER A 58 0.58 10.23 13.80
CA SER A 58 2.01 9.92 13.71
C SER A 58 2.85 11.18 13.56
N GLY A 59 3.86 11.33 14.41
CA GLY A 59 4.65 12.55 14.51
C GLY A 59 3.90 13.64 15.26
N GLN A 60 4.48 14.83 15.25
CA GLN A 60 3.95 16.00 15.96
C GLN A 60 3.87 17.20 15.02
N LEU A 61 3.02 18.16 15.38
CA LEU A 61 2.88 19.44 14.71
C LEU A 61 3.04 20.54 15.76
N ALA A 62 3.80 21.58 15.45
CA ALA A 62 3.85 22.76 16.28
C ALA A 62 2.55 23.57 16.12
N VAL A 63 2.03 24.11 17.21
CA VAL A 63 0.85 25.00 17.22
C VAL A 63 1.19 26.24 18.03
N ILE A 64 0.97 27.41 17.43
CA ILE A 64 1.18 28.69 18.09
C ILE A 64 -0.12 29.16 18.78
N ASP A 65 -0.06 29.43 20.07
CA ASP A 65 -1.12 30.08 20.84
C ASP A 65 -1.08 31.58 20.54
N SER A 66 -2.03 32.07 19.75
CA SER A 66 -2.10 33.44 19.28
C SER A 66 -2.36 34.45 20.43
N GLU A 67 -2.95 34.02 21.56
CA GLU A 67 -3.19 34.91 22.71
C GLU A 67 -1.89 35.16 23.51
N ARG A 68 -0.97 34.22 23.48
CA ARG A 68 0.33 34.28 24.15
C ARG A 68 1.46 34.79 23.27
N CYS A 69 1.29 34.72 21.96
CA CYS A 69 2.31 35.04 20.98
C CYS A 69 2.51 36.58 20.91
N THR A 70 3.74 37.03 21.14
CA THR A 70 4.14 38.46 21.00
C THR A 70 4.67 38.82 19.63
N ASN A 71 4.63 37.87 18.66
CA ASN A 71 5.13 38.04 17.30
C ASN A 71 6.62 38.46 17.23
N CYS A 72 7.45 37.96 18.15
CA CYS A 72 8.89 38.29 18.21
C CYS A 72 9.75 37.68 17.11
N GLY A 73 9.25 36.71 16.33
CA GLY A 73 9.95 36.07 15.21
C GLY A 73 10.99 35.02 15.56
N ALA A 74 11.35 34.80 16.82
CA ALA A 74 12.41 33.90 17.24
C ALA A 74 12.20 32.46 16.77
N CYS A 75 10.97 31.98 16.68
CA CYS A 75 10.65 30.63 16.17
C CYS A 75 10.85 30.51 14.65
N ALA A 76 10.55 31.56 13.88
CA ALA A 76 10.74 31.57 12.43
C ALA A 76 12.23 31.62 12.08
N GLU A 77 13.03 32.38 12.80
CA GLU A 77 14.49 32.51 12.58
C GLU A 77 15.22 31.17 12.71
N VAL A 78 14.76 30.28 13.59
CA VAL A 78 15.38 28.96 13.81
C VAL A 78 14.77 27.83 13.00
N CYS A 79 13.66 28.06 12.29
CA CYS A 79 12.99 27.03 11.51
C CYS A 79 13.79 26.70 10.24
N ARG A 80 14.31 25.47 10.15
CA ARG A 80 15.07 24.99 8.99
C ARG A 80 14.20 24.50 7.83
N PHE A 81 12.89 24.49 8.04
CA PHE A 81 11.92 23.95 7.10
C PHE A 81 11.01 25.02 6.50
N ASP A 82 11.30 26.30 6.79
CA ASP A 82 10.50 27.46 6.37
C ASP A 82 9.00 27.31 6.71
N ALA A 83 8.72 26.58 7.79
CA ALA A 83 7.36 26.21 8.20
C ALA A 83 6.68 27.28 9.09
N ILE A 84 7.28 28.45 9.30
CA ILE A 84 6.74 29.49 10.16
C ILE A 84 6.71 30.85 9.43
N PRO A 85 5.86 30.96 8.39
CA PRO A 85 5.72 32.23 7.66
C PRO A 85 5.05 33.31 8.54
N GLU A 86 5.40 34.57 8.25
CA GLU A 86 4.69 35.71 8.72
C GLU A 86 3.53 36.06 7.77
N VAL A 87 2.31 36.09 8.25
CA VAL A 87 1.12 36.44 7.49
C VAL A 87 0.38 37.54 8.23
N ASP A 88 0.20 38.69 7.61
CA ASP A 88 -0.48 39.87 8.16
C ASP A 88 0.06 40.30 9.56
N GLY A 89 1.39 40.26 9.72
CA GLY A 89 2.08 40.61 10.94
C GLY A 89 2.03 39.56 12.06
N ASN A 90 1.55 38.33 11.75
CA ASN A 90 1.47 37.24 12.71
C ASN A 90 2.25 36.02 12.18
N TYR A 91 2.96 35.31 13.04
CA TYR A 91 3.59 34.04 12.70
C TYR A 91 2.60 32.91 12.83
N THR A 92 2.54 32.06 11.81
CA THR A 92 1.67 30.89 11.75
C THR A 92 2.48 29.64 11.41
N ILE A 93 1.97 28.46 11.75
CA ILE A 93 2.60 27.19 11.37
C ILE A 93 1.99 26.70 10.07
N ASP A 94 2.84 26.54 9.04
CA ASP A 94 2.50 25.78 7.85
C ASP A 94 2.62 24.28 8.16
N ALA A 95 1.47 23.62 8.26
CA ALA A 95 1.41 22.21 8.61
C ALA A 95 2.03 21.28 7.53
N LEU A 96 2.13 21.72 6.27
CA LEU A 96 2.74 20.93 5.20
C LEU A 96 4.27 20.94 5.31
N ASN A 97 4.85 22.07 5.70
CA ASN A 97 6.29 22.25 5.81
C ASN A 97 6.83 21.91 7.21
N CYS A 98 5.96 21.75 8.22
CA CYS A 98 6.38 21.48 9.60
C CYS A 98 6.77 20.01 9.78
N GLU A 99 8.05 19.76 10.07
CA GLU A 99 8.59 18.42 10.35
C GLU A 99 8.43 17.94 11.81
N GLY A 100 7.76 18.72 12.65
CA GLY A 100 7.53 18.34 14.05
C GLY A 100 8.78 18.18 14.90
N CYS A 101 9.89 18.83 14.54
CA CYS A 101 11.20 18.67 15.21
C CYS A 101 11.26 19.20 16.65
N GLY A 102 10.28 20.00 17.07
CA GLY A 102 10.16 20.50 18.43
C GLY A 102 11.21 21.54 18.84
N TYR A 103 11.86 22.23 17.89
CA TYR A 103 12.85 23.25 18.24
C TYR A 103 12.23 24.61 18.54
N CYS A 104 11.16 25.00 17.80
CA CYS A 104 10.48 26.28 18.00
C CYS A 104 9.90 26.49 19.42
N PRO A 105 9.30 25.50 20.12
CA PRO A 105 8.89 25.68 21.51
C PRO A 105 10.04 26.02 22.47
N ARG A 106 11.25 25.49 22.20
CA ARG A 106 12.41 25.69 23.08
C ARG A 106 12.98 27.11 23.05
N VAL A 107 12.74 27.83 21.94
CA VAL A 107 13.25 29.20 21.75
C VAL A 107 12.18 30.28 21.99
N CYS A 108 10.93 29.85 22.19
CA CYS A 108 9.83 30.79 22.43
C CYS A 108 9.90 31.38 23.83
N PRO A 109 10.16 32.70 23.99
CA PRO A 109 10.28 33.30 25.29
C PRO A 109 8.94 33.33 26.07
N GLU A 110 7.82 33.32 25.36
CA GLU A 110 6.47 33.38 25.94
C GLU A 110 5.86 31.98 26.14
N GLU A 111 6.63 30.90 25.84
CA GLU A 111 6.12 29.53 25.83
C GLU A 111 4.78 29.39 25.09
N ALA A 112 4.61 30.18 24.01
CA ALA A 112 3.39 30.23 23.22
C ALA A 112 3.26 29.11 22.21
N ILE A 113 4.24 28.16 22.10
CA ILE A 113 4.23 27.08 21.12
C ILE A 113 4.14 25.74 21.82
N LYS A 114 3.18 24.93 21.40
CA LYS A 114 3.01 23.53 21.86
C LYS A 114 3.21 22.57 20.73
N MET A 115 3.59 21.34 21.09
CA MET A 115 3.63 20.21 20.15
C MET A 115 2.37 19.37 20.37
N GLU A 116 1.63 19.14 19.29
CA GLU A 116 0.43 18.31 19.30
C GLU A 116 0.63 17.09 18.40
N ASP A 117 -0.08 16.00 18.68
CA ASP A 117 -0.04 14.83 17.84
C ASP A 117 -0.63 15.15 16.46
N ARG A 118 0.10 14.80 15.40
CA ARG A 118 -0.30 15.06 14.02
C ARG A 118 -1.20 13.96 13.51
N ASN A 119 -2.46 14.30 13.14
CA ASN A 119 -3.31 13.42 12.37
C ASN A 119 -2.77 13.34 10.94
N VAL A 120 -2.37 12.14 10.51
CA VAL A 120 -1.79 11.90 9.18
C VAL A 120 -2.67 11.04 8.30
N GLY A 121 -3.87 10.66 8.74
CA GLY A 121 -4.81 9.89 7.94
C GLY A 121 -5.86 9.17 8.75
N LYS A 122 -6.54 8.25 8.08
CA LYS A 122 -7.55 7.37 8.69
C LYS A 122 -7.34 5.93 8.27
N TRP A 123 -7.67 5.01 9.14
CA TRP A 123 -7.74 3.59 8.82
C TRP A 123 -9.13 3.04 9.13
N TYR A 124 -9.48 1.94 8.49
CA TYR A 124 -10.82 1.41 8.46
C TYR A 124 -10.81 -0.11 8.60
N VAL A 125 -11.85 -0.65 9.23
CA VAL A 125 -12.23 -2.07 9.16
C VAL A 125 -13.61 -2.14 8.53
N SER A 126 -13.70 -2.81 7.39
CA SER A 126 -14.93 -2.84 6.58
C SER A 126 -15.30 -4.25 6.20
N THR A 127 -16.60 -4.50 6.04
CA THR A 127 -17.07 -5.68 5.33
C THR A 127 -17.06 -5.37 3.83
N ILE A 128 -16.52 -6.26 3.02
CA ILE A 128 -16.49 -6.14 1.57
C ILE A 128 -17.55 -7.00 0.90
N LYS A 129 -17.80 -6.79 -0.39
CA LYS A 129 -18.87 -7.46 -1.15
C LYS A 129 -18.84 -8.99 -1.12
N THR A 130 -17.66 -9.62 -0.86
CA THR A 130 -17.54 -11.07 -0.67
C THR A 130 -18.03 -11.55 0.71
N GLY A 131 -18.43 -10.65 1.59
CA GLY A 131 -18.75 -10.92 2.98
C GLY A 131 -17.54 -11.11 3.88
N SER A 132 -16.32 -10.92 3.35
CA SER A 132 -15.08 -10.95 4.13
C SER A 132 -14.74 -9.57 4.71
N THR A 133 -13.66 -9.50 5.46
CA THR A 133 -13.17 -8.25 6.07
C THR A 133 -12.02 -7.66 5.27
N MET A 134 -12.03 -6.36 5.12
CA MET A 134 -10.94 -5.56 4.57
C MET A 134 -10.45 -4.56 5.61
N VAL A 135 -9.17 -4.54 5.87
CA VAL A 135 -8.49 -3.48 6.62
C VAL A 135 -7.78 -2.59 5.62
N HIS A 136 -8.08 -1.32 5.66
CA HIS A 136 -7.54 -0.36 4.70
C HIS A 136 -7.30 0.99 5.34
N ALA A 137 -6.54 1.85 4.67
CA ALA A 137 -6.26 3.17 5.18
C ALA A 137 -6.12 4.17 4.05
N ARG A 138 -6.22 5.43 4.41
CA ARG A 138 -6.00 6.56 3.51
C ARG A 138 -5.12 7.59 4.21
N LEU A 139 -3.99 7.87 3.59
CA LEU A 139 -3.10 8.93 4.04
C LEU A 139 -3.72 10.31 3.73
N GLY A 140 -3.51 11.26 4.62
CA GLY A 140 -3.89 12.65 4.41
C GLY A 140 -3.02 13.33 3.34
N ILE A 141 -3.54 14.40 2.74
CA ILE A 141 -2.79 15.16 1.71
C ILE A 141 -1.51 15.74 2.35
N GLY A 142 -0.36 15.49 1.71
CA GLY A 142 0.94 15.94 2.19
C GLY A 142 1.38 15.31 3.51
N ALA A 143 0.71 14.23 3.95
CA ALA A 143 1.13 13.52 5.15
C ALA A 143 2.25 12.52 4.84
N GLU A 144 3.13 12.36 5.80
CA GLU A 144 4.23 11.39 5.78
C GLU A 144 3.93 10.19 6.68
N ASN A 145 4.92 9.27 6.80
CA ASN A 145 4.80 8.07 7.63
C ASN A 145 3.87 6.96 7.09
N SER A 146 3.72 6.88 5.76
CA SER A 146 2.98 5.80 5.09
C SER A 146 3.40 4.39 5.58
N GLY A 147 4.68 4.16 5.84
CA GLY A 147 5.19 2.90 6.38
C GLY A 147 4.61 2.51 7.75
N LYS A 148 4.38 3.48 8.65
CA LYS A 148 3.75 3.22 9.96
C LYS A 148 2.26 2.92 9.81
N LEU A 149 1.58 3.62 8.89
CA LEU A 149 0.17 3.37 8.60
C LEU A 149 -0.02 1.98 7.98
N VAL A 150 0.84 1.58 7.04
CA VAL A 150 0.88 0.22 6.49
C VAL A 150 1.08 -0.83 7.58
N ALA A 151 2.01 -0.61 8.51
CA ALA A 151 2.21 -1.52 9.64
C ALA A 151 0.96 -1.63 10.53
N LYS A 152 0.23 -0.52 10.76
CA LYS A 152 -1.05 -0.54 11.50
C LYS A 152 -2.09 -1.39 10.77
N VAL A 153 -2.30 -1.17 9.47
CA VAL A 153 -3.24 -1.95 8.64
C VAL A 153 -2.92 -3.43 8.69
N LYS A 154 -1.66 -3.82 8.53
CA LYS A 154 -1.24 -5.23 8.57
C LYS A 154 -1.45 -5.88 9.94
N ASN A 155 -1.06 -5.19 11.01
CA ASN A 155 -1.21 -5.71 12.36
C ASN A 155 -2.68 -5.94 12.70
N GLU A 156 -3.56 -5.03 12.30
CA GLU A 156 -5.01 -5.18 12.51
C GLU A 156 -5.57 -6.32 11.66
N ALA A 157 -5.18 -6.41 10.38
CA ALA A 157 -5.59 -7.52 9.53
C ALA A 157 -5.16 -8.88 10.09
N LYS A 158 -3.94 -8.95 10.66
CA LYS A 158 -3.42 -10.15 11.30
C LYS A 158 -4.24 -10.53 12.56
N ALA A 159 -4.48 -9.56 13.43
CA ALA A 159 -5.28 -9.79 14.65
C ALA A 159 -6.71 -10.29 14.33
N LEU A 160 -7.34 -9.68 13.31
CA LEU A 160 -8.68 -10.09 12.86
C LEU A 160 -8.65 -11.46 12.17
N ALA A 161 -7.61 -11.79 11.43
CA ALA A 161 -7.47 -13.10 10.78
C ALA A 161 -7.27 -14.22 11.81
N GLU A 162 -6.47 -13.99 12.84
CA GLU A 162 -6.29 -14.93 13.95
C GLU A 162 -7.59 -15.10 14.73
N LYS A 163 -8.27 -14.01 15.10
CA LYS A 163 -9.54 -14.03 15.84
C LYS A 163 -10.66 -14.78 15.10
N ASN A 164 -10.70 -14.64 13.76
CA ASN A 164 -11.76 -15.22 12.93
C ASN A 164 -11.32 -16.51 12.20
N GLU A 165 -10.19 -17.12 12.61
CA GLU A 165 -9.65 -18.37 12.07
C GLU A 165 -9.52 -18.39 10.54
N LYS A 166 -9.10 -17.26 9.95
CA LYS A 166 -8.95 -17.12 8.50
C LYS A 166 -7.71 -17.87 8.02
N LYS A 167 -7.79 -18.43 6.81
CA LYS A 167 -6.68 -19.19 6.23
C LYS A 167 -5.59 -18.29 5.65
N TYR A 168 -6.00 -17.16 5.07
CA TYR A 168 -5.11 -16.25 4.34
C TYR A 168 -5.34 -14.78 4.72
N ILE A 169 -4.26 -14.01 4.66
CA ILE A 169 -4.29 -12.54 4.52
C ILE A 169 -3.75 -12.25 3.14
N ILE A 170 -4.49 -11.50 2.32
CA ILE A 170 -4.04 -11.00 1.03
C ILE A 170 -3.76 -9.51 1.19
N VAL A 171 -2.51 -9.12 0.95
CA VAL A 171 -2.04 -7.74 1.11
C VAL A 171 -1.84 -7.12 -0.26
N ASP A 172 -2.55 -6.03 -0.56
CA ASP A 172 -2.23 -5.15 -1.68
C ASP A 172 -1.14 -4.17 -1.21
N GLY A 173 0.11 -4.46 -1.52
CA GLY A 173 1.24 -3.65 -1.07
C GLY A 173 1.46 -2.43 -1.96
N SER A 174 2.15 -1.41 -1.44
CA SER A 174 2.53 -0.25 -2.24
C SER A 174 3.52 -0.61 -3.36
N PRO A 175 3.56 0.15 -4.46
CA PRO A 175 4.57 -0.05 -5.50
C PRO A 175 5.95 0.50 -5.09
N GLY A 176 7.00 0.03 -5.74
CA GLY A 176 8.37 0.50 -5.56
C GLY A 176 9.17 -0.24 -4.49
N VAL A 177 10.09 0.46 -3.82
CA VAL A 177 11.04 -0.12 -2.84
C VAL A 177 11.14 0.71 -1.55
N GLY A 178 10.21 1.61 -1.33
CA GLY A 178 10.19 2.52 -0.16
C GLY A 178 9.75 1.87 1.15
N CYS A 179 9.67 2.67 2.20
CA CYS A 179 9.24 2.22 3.54
C CYS A 179 7.88 1.50 3.56
N PRO A 180 6.85 1.91 2.79
CA PRO A 180 5.58 1.20 2.76
C PRO A 180 5.72 -0.23 2.24
N VAL A 181 6.58 -0.46 1.23
CA VAL A 181 6.84 -1.81 0.68
C VAL A 181 7.56 -2.66 1.72
N VAL A 182 8.57 -2.11 2.40
CA VAL A 182 9.27 -2.78 3.50
C VAL A 182 8.29 -3.20 4.60
N SER A 183 7.38 -2.30 4.99
CA SER A 183 6.34 -2.60 5.97
C SER A 183 5.37 -3.67 5.47
N SER A 184 5.01 -3.65 4.17
CA SER A 184 4.14 -4.66 3.56
C SER A 184 4.79 -6.05 3.55
N LEU A 185 6.12 -6.14 3.36
CA LEU A 185 6.85 -7.42 3.31
C LEU A 185 7.06 -8.06 4.70
N SER A 186 7.04 -7.26 5.77
CA SER A 186 7.30 -7.77 7.12
C SER A 186 6.28 -8.85 7.52
N GLY A 187 6.74 -10.06 7.81
CA GLY A 187 5.90 -11.19 8.20
C GLY A 187 5.20 -11.92 7.05
N ALA A 188 5.45 -11.56 5.80
CA ALA A 188 4.90 -12.25 4.63
C ALA A 188 5.44 -13.69 4.52
N HIS A 189 4.57 -14.62 4.09
CA HIS A 189 4.91 -16.00 3.83
C HIS A 189 5.20 -16.25 2.35
N PHE A 190 4.62 -15.46 1.47
CA PHE A 190 4.81 -15.53 0.02
C PHE A 190 4.61 -14.14 -0.60
N VAL A 191 5.39 -13.82 -1.60
CA VAL A 191 5.28 -12.55 -2.34
C VAL A 191 4.92 -12.82 -3.79
N ILE A 192 3.94 -12.08 -4.31
CA ILE A 192 3.58 -12.06 -5.72
C ILE A 192 4.08 -10.77 -6.33
N LEU A 193 5.01 -10.88 -7.26
CA LEU A 193 5.55 -9.77 -8.03
C LEU A 193 4.71 -9.59 -9.30
N VAL A 194 4.05 -8.44 -9.46
CA VAL A 194 3.30 -8.11 -10.67
C VAL A 194 4.13 -7.14 -11.50
N THR A 195 4.44 -7.52 -12.74
CA THR A 195 5.24 -6.71 -13.66
C THR A 195 4.62 -6.66 -15.05
N GLU A 196 5.14 -5.83 -15.93
CA GLU A 196 4.75 -5.76 -17.34
C GLU A 196 6.01 -5.80 -18.25
N PRO A 197 5.90 -6.26 -19.51
CA PRO A 197 7.03 -6.47 -20.40
C PRO A 197 7.54 -5.16 -21.01
N THR A 198 8.07 -4.28 -20.16
CA THR A 198 8.76 -3.04 -20.56
C THR A 198 10.17 -3.05 -19.99
N VAL A 199 11.09 -2.27 -20.60
CA VAL A 199 12.46 -2.12 -20.09
C VAL A 199 12.45 -1.64 -18.64
N SER A 200 11.61 -0.64 -18.32
CA SER A 200 11.43 -0.18 -16.94
C SER A 200 10.82 -1.24 -16.04
N GLY A 201 9.81 -2.02 -16.55
CA GLY A 201 9.19 -3.10 -15.78
C GLY A 201 10.17 -4.19 -15.36
N LEU A 202 11.06 -4.62 -16.27
CA LEU A 202 12.12 -5.58 -15.95
C LEU A 202 13.15 -4.98 -14.95
N HIS A 203 13.53 -3.73 -15.13
CA HIS A 203 14.45 -3.05 -14.21
C HIS A 203 13.84 -2.95 -12.80
N ASP A 204 12.60 -2.51 -12.70
CA ASP A 204 11.90 -2.33 -11.42
C ASP A 204 11.56 -3.67 -10.75
N LEU A 205 11.26 -4.71 -11.54
CA LEU A 205 11.13 -6.09 -11.04
C LEU A 205 12.40 -6.55 -10.32
N LYS A 206 13.57 -6.32 -10.94
CA LYS A 206 14.87 -6.67 -10.33
C LYS A 206 15.08 -5.95 -9.01
N ARG A 207 14.79 -4.64 -8.95
CA ARG A 207 14.95 -3.83 -7.74
C ARG A 207 14.04 -4.32 -6.60
N VAL A 208 12.77 -4.58 -6.89
CA VAL A 208 11.83 -5.04 -5.85
C VAL A 208 12.14 -6.47 -5.42
N HIS A 209 12.58 -7.33 -6.34
CA HIS A 209 13.02 -8.68 -6.00
C HIS A 209 14.26 -8.69 -5.10
N GLU A 210 15.24 -7.82 -5.34
CA GLU A 210 16.39 -7.66 -4.43
C GLU A 210 15.96 -7.27 -3.00
N LEU A 211 14.89 -6.49 -2.87
CA LEU A 211 14.31 -6.20 -1.56
C LEU A 211 13.66 -7.46 -0.95
N VAL A 212 12.88 -8.22 -1.70
CA VAL A 212 12.23 -9.46 -1.24
C VAL A 212 13.27 -10.49 -0.78
N LYS A 213 14.40 -10.60 -1.50
CA LYS A 213 15.53 -11.48 -1.14
C LYS A 213 16.09 -11.15 0.24
N LYS A 214 16.18 -9.87 0.62
CA LYS A 214 16.65 -9.46 1.95
C LYS A 214 15.78 -9.98 3.09
N PHE A 215 14.50 -10.22 2.81
CA PHE A 215 13.56 -10.80 3.76
C PHE A 215 13.53 -12.34 3.70
N SER A 216 14.26 -12.96 2.77
CA SER A 216 14.27 -14.42 2.56
C SER A 216 12.88 -15.00 2.32
N ILE A 217 11.99 -14.25 1.67
CA ILE A 217 10.61 -14.66 1.39
C ILE A 217 10.55 -15.31 0.00
N PRO A 218 9.93 -16.48 -0.15
CA PRO A 218 9.71 -17.09 -1.46
C PRO A 218 8.78 -16.21 -2.31
N ALA A 219 9.07 -16.14 -3.61
CA ALA A 219 8.34 -15.28 -4.52
C ALA A 219 7.81 -15.99 -5.75
N GLY A 220 6.66 -15.53 -6.24
CA GLY A 220 6.13 -15.82 -7.56
C GLY A 220 5.98 -14.54 -8.39
N CYS A 221 5.85 -14.67 -9.70
CA CYS A 221 5.68 -13.53 -10.59
C CYS A 221 4.54 -13.76 -11.58
N ILE A 222 3.74 -12.72 -11.77
CA ILE A 222 2.74 -12.59 -12.82
C ILE A 222 3.22 -11.53 -13.79
N ILE A 223 3.32 -11.86 -15.08
CA ILE A 223 3.65 -10.92 -16.16
C ILE A 223 2.33 -10.45 -16.75
N ASN A 224 1.91 -9.25 -16.42
CA ASN A 224 0.71 -8.63 -16.98
C ASN A 224 1.03 -7.99 -18.33
N LYS A 225 0.03 -7.95 -19.24
CA LYS A 225 0.17 -7.42 -20.61
C LYS A 225 1.31 -8.11 -21.38
N ALA A 226 1.48 -9.41 -21.17
CA ALA A 226 2.64 -10.17 -21.62
C ALA A 226 2.84 -10.20 -23.15
N ASP A 227 1.78 -9.99 -23.90
CA ASP A 227 1.71 -9.95 -25.36
C ASP A 227 2.16 -8.62 -25.98
N LEU A 228 2.21 -7.53 -25.20
CA LEU A 228 2.63 -6.22 -25.73
C LEU A 228 4.10 -6.18 -26.15
N ASN A 229 4.96 -6.96 -25.51
CA ASN A 229 6.37 -7.08 -25.90
C ASN A 229 6.90 -8.47 -25.57
N PRO A 230 6.74 -9.45 -26.48
CA PRO A 230 7.17 -10.84 -26.26
C PRO A 230 8.67 -10.97 -25.94
N GLN A 231 9.53 -10.15 -26.55
CA GLN A 231 10.98 -10.21 -26.32
C GLN A 231 11.33 -9.85 -24.88
N ILE A 232 10.74 -8.79 -24.33
CA ILE A 232 10.98 -8.41 -22.94
C ILE A 232 10.30 -9.40 -21.99
N ALA A 233 9.13 -9.93 -22.33
CA ALA A 233 8.48 -10.99 -21.56
C ALA A 233 9.38 -12.24 -21.43
N GLU A 234 10.05 -12.66 -22.50
CA GLU A 234 11.02 -13.76 -22.47
C GLU A 234 12.25 -13.44 -21.59
N GLN A 235 12.76 -12.19 -21.65
CA GLN A 235 13.84 -11.76 -20.75
C GLN A 235 13.41 -11.80 -19.29
N ILE A 236 12.15 -11.42 -18.99
CA ILE A 236 11.59 -11.53 -17.63
C ILE A 236 11.57 -13.00 -17.23
N VAL A 237 11.03 -13.91 -18.05
CA VAL A 237 10.99 -15.36 -17.75
C VAL A 237 12.38 -15.93 -17.52
N THR A 238 13.36 -15.52 -18.33
CA THR A 238 14.77 -15.92 -18.15
C THR A 238 15.29 -15.47 -16.78
N TYR A 239 15.01 -14.23 -16.38
CA TYR A 239 15.37 -13.71 -15.06
C TYR A 239 14.69 -14.48 -13.93
N LEU A 240 13.37 -14.77 -14.05
CA LEU A 240 12.64 -15.55 -13.06
C LEU A 240 13.27 -16.91 -12.82
N ASN A 241 13.62 -17.62 -13.90
CA ASN A 241 14.27 -18.93 -13.84
C ASN A 241 15.64 -18.86 -13.16
N HIS A 242 16.46 -17.86 -13.51
CA HIS A 242 17.78 -17.64 -12.89
C HIS A 242 17.68 -17.40 -11.39
N GLU A 243 16.72 -16.57 -10.96
CA GLU A 243 16.52 -16.20 -9.55
C GLU A 243 15.62 -17.18 -8.79
N LYS A 244 15.15 -18.25 -9.41
CA LYS A 244 14.25 -19.25 -8.82
C LYS A 244 12.92 -18.67 -8.32
N ILE A 245 12.42 -17.63 -9.00
CA ILE A 245 11.10 -17.07 -8.77
C ILE A 245 10.08 -17.94 -9.52
N VAL A 246 8.99 -18.31 -8.86
CA VAL A 246 7.95 -19.11 -9.52
C VAL A 246 7.25 -18.27 -10.58
N HIS A 247 7.36 -18.63 -11.86
CA HIS A 247 6.54 -18.01 -12.90
C HIS A 247 5.11 -18.51 -12.75
N LEU A 248 4.21 -17.69 -12.23
CA LEU A 248 2.81 -18.06 -11.95
C LEU A 248 1.99 -18.06 -13.22
N SER A 249 1.97 -16.95 -13.96
CA SER A 249 1.23 -16.82 -15.23
C SER A 249 1.65 -15.61 -16.05
N ASN A 250 1.24 -15.64 -17.32
CA ASN A 250 1.20 -14.50 -18.23
C ASN A 250 -0.27 -14.08 -18.41
N LEU A 251 -0.58 -12.80 -18.18
CA LEU A 251 -1.86 -12.20 -18.52
C LEU A 251 -1.68 -11.39 -19.81
N PRO A 252 -2.47 -11.61 -20.85
CA PRO A 252 -2.45 -10.76 -22.05
C PRO A 252 -2.99 -9.36 -21.72
N TYR A 253 -2.70 -8.37 -22.55
CA TYR A 253 -3.40 -7.10 -22.51
C TYR A 253 -4.85 -7.31 -22.93
N ASP A 254 -5.77 -6.87 -22.11
CA ASP A 254 -7.20 -6.99 -22.39
C ASP A 254 -7.95 -5.83 -21.74
N GLU A 255 -8.78 -5.15 -22.52
CA GLU A 255 -9.59 -4.02 -22.06
C GLU A 255 -10.65 -4.42 -21.03
N THR A 256 -10.99 -5.71 -20.96
CA THR A 256 -11.93 -6.26 -19.97
C THR A 256 -11.49 -5.94 -18.52
N PHE A 257 -10.19 -5.80 -18.25
CA PHE A 257 -9.74 -5.33 -16.94
C PHE A 257 -10.21 -3.92 -16.61
N THR A 258 -10.16 -3.03 -17.60
CA THR A 258 -10.64 -1.63 -17.44
C THR A 258 -12.16 -1.59 -17.36
N GLU A 259 -12.84 -2.35 -18.18
CA GLU A 259 -14.31 -2.45 -18.15
C GLU A 259 -14.79 -2.99 -16.80
N ALA A 260 -14.19 -4.05 -16.28
CA ALA A 260 -14.50 -4.59 -14.97
C ALA A 260 -14.30 -3.54 -13.86
N MET A 261 -13.19 -2.81 -13.89
CA MET A 261 -12.89 -1.76 -12.92
C MET A 261 -13.92 -0.63 -12.98
N VAL A 262 -14.30 -0.17 -14.16
CA VAL A 262 -15.34 0.88 -14.33
C VAL A 262 -16.68 0.42 -13.76
N ASN A 263 -16.98 -0.87 -13.83
CA ASN A 263 -18.20 -1.46 -13.26
C ASN A 263 -18.07 -1.81 -11.76
N GLY A 264 -16.92 -1.49 -11.12
CA GLY A 264 -16.66 -1.84 -9.71
C GLY A 264 -16.59 -3.34 -9.46
N GLN A 265 -16.16 -4.11 -10.45
CA GLN A 265 -16.06 -5.57 -10.41
C GLN A 265 -14.64 -6.05 -10.60
N THR A 266 -14.30 -7.19 -10.00
CA THR A 266 -13.07 -7.91 -10.34
C THR A 266 -13.24 -8.61 -11.69
N ILE A 267 -12.14 -8.96 -12.35
CA ILE A 267 -12.20 -9.72 -13.60
C ILE A 267 -12.91 -11.07 -13.44
N ILE A 268 -12.82 -11.65 -12.24
CA ILE A 268 -13.46 -12.94 -11.90
C ILE A 268 -14.98 -12.83 -11.86
N GLU A 269 -15.51 -11.67 -11.45
CA GLU A 269 -16.95 -11.40 -11.42
C GLU A 269 -17.50 -10.99 -12.78
N PHE A 270 -16.72 -10.13 -13.47
CA PHE A 270 -17.18 -9.43 -14.66
C PHE A 270 -17.39 -10.38 -15.84
N ASN A 271 -16.45 -11.30 -16.04
CA ASN A 271 -16.55 -12.23 -17.16
C ASN A 271 -15.79 -13.54 -16.87
N LYS A 272 -16.50 -14.68 -17.06
CA LYS A 272 -15.87 -16.00 -17.06
C LYS A 272 -15.19 -16.24 -18.39
N ASN A 273 -14.02 -15.67 -18.60
CA ASN A 273 -13.23 -15.79 -19.80
C ASN A 273 -11.84 -16.38 -19.47
N HIS A 274 -11.00 -16.49 -20.48
CA HIS A 274 -9.63 -17.00 -20.34
C HIS A 274 -8.79 -16.30 -19.26
N LEU A 275 -9.01 -14.99 -19.03
CA LEU A 275 -8.30 -14.26 -17.96
C LEU A 275 -8.71 -14.72 -16.56
N SER A 276 -10.01 -14.97 -16.36
CA SER A 276 -10.50 -15.50 -15.09
C SER A 276 -9.97 -16.90 -14.81
N ASP A 277 -9.81 -17.73 -15.85
CA ASP A 277 -9.24 -19.07 -15.73
C ASP A 277 -7.76 -19.00 -15.33
N ILE A 278 -6.95 -18.16 -16.00
CA ILE A 278 -5.53 -17.96 -15.67
C ILE A 278 -5.35 -17.49 -14.21
N LEU A 279 -6.16 -16.53 -13.75
CA LEU A 279 -6.07 -16.04 -12.38
C LEU A 279 -6.52 -17.09 -11.36
N THR A 280 -7.55 -17.87 -11.70
CA THR A 280 -8.02 -18.99 -10.87
C THR A 280 -6.94 -20.07 -10.74
N GLU A 281 -6.31 -20.48 -11.82
CA GLU A 281 -5.19 -21.44 -11.81
C GLU A 281 -4.00 -20.89 -11.02
N SER A 282 -3.69 -19.59 -11.18
CA SER A 282 -2.63 -18.93 -10.41
C SER A 282 -2.92 -18.97 -8.91
N TRP A 283 -4.16 -18.71 -8.52
CA TRP A 283 -4.59 -18.78 -7.12
C TRP A 283 -4.48 -20.19 -6.55
N GLU A 284 -4.92 -21.20 -7.27
CA GLU A 284 -4.78 -22.60 -6.86
C GLU A 284 -3.30 -22.99 -6.67
N ARG A 285 -2.42 -22.57 -7.60
CA ARG A 285 -0.98 -22.80 -7.50
C ARG A 285 -0.35 -22.10 -6.29
N ILE A 286 -0.76 -20.86 -5.99
CA ILE A 286 -0.30 -20.12 -4.81
C ILE A 286 -0.71 -20.86 -3.54
N LYS A 287 -1.94 -21.36 -3.46
CA LYS A 287 -2.41 -22.16 -2.31
C LYS A 287 -1.58 -23.44 -2.13
N GLN A 288 -1.24 -24.13 -3.21
CA GLN A 288 -0.39 -25.31 -3.15
C GLN A 288 1.00 -24.98 -2.60
N ILE A 289 1.64 -23.93 -3.14
CA ILE A 289 2.98 -23.50 -2.71
C ILE A 289 3.00 -23.07 -1.23
N THR A 290 1.98 -22.37 -0.79
CA THR A 290 1.95 -21.81 0.58
C THR A 290 1.51 -22.82 1.64
N ASN A 291 0.88 -23.93 1.26
CA ASN A 291 0.45 -25.00 2.17
C ASN A 291 1.40 -26.22 2.17
N ALA A 292 2.39 -26.24 1.27
CA ALA A 292 3.47 -27.21 1.26
C ALA A 292 4.51 -26.88 2.33
#